data_fb022cd0f666308fc1d52d26ba2ff5a6
#
_entry.id   fb022cd0f666308fc1d52d26ba2ff5a6
#
_cell.length_a   1.000
_cell.length_b   1.000
_cell.length_c   1.000
_cell.angle_alpha   90.00
_cell.angle_beta   90.00
_cell.angle_gamma   90.00
#
_symmetry.space_group_name_H-M   'P 1'
#
loop_
_entity.id
_entity.type
_entity.pdbx_description
1 polymer ?
#
loop_
_entity_poly.entity_id
_entity_poly.type
_entity_poly.pdbx_seq_one_letter_code
_entity_poly.pdbx_strand_id
1 'polypeptide(L)'
;MKSTRESYGEYLVKKGFENKDVVVFDADLANATCTKLFKKEFPDRHFDMGISEQDMVGTACGMALTGKKVFASSFAMFLAGRAYEQIRNTAAYSNIDINLCATHSGLAVGEDGATHQCIEDIALMNVIPNMKVFCP
;
A
#
# COMPACT_ATOMS: atom_id res chain seq x y z
N MET A 1 6.25 1.69 22.95
CA MET A 1 6.48 2.46 21.70
C MET A 1 5.55 1.85 20.66
N LYS A 2 4.81 2.65 19.90
CA LYS A 2 3.88 2.18 18.89
C LYS A 2 4.63 1.98 17.57
N SER A 3 4.33 0.91 16.84
CA SER A 3 4.95 0.68 15.54
C SER A 3 4.35 1.62 14.47
N THR A 4 5.12 1.88 13.41
CA THR A 4 4.67 2.71 12.27
C THR A 4 3.42 2.11 11.61
N ARG A 5 3.33 0.78 11.46
CA ARG A 5 2.16 0.09 10.89
C ARG A 5 0.89 0.21 11.75
N GLU A 6 1.01 0.18 13.08
CA GLU A 6 -0.14 0.43 13.98
C GLU A 6 -0.61 1.87 13.86
N SER A 7 0.32 2.82 13.83
CA SER A 7 0.00 4.23 13.62
C SER A 7 -0.67 4.47 12.27
N TYR A 8 -0.21 3.77 11.23
CA TYR A 8 -0.83 3.79 9.89
C TYR A 8 -2.26 3.26 9.92
N GLY A 9 -2.49 2.07 10.51
CA GLY A 9 -3.84 1.49 10.58
C GLY A 9 -4.84 2.40 11.31
N GLU A 10 -4.44 3.03 12.41
CA GLU A 10 -5.27 4.00 13.12
C GLU A 10 -5.50 5.29 12.32
N TYR A 11 -4.47 5.76 11.61
CA TYR A 11 -4.61 6.91 10.71
C TYR A 11 -5.65 6.64 9.62
N LEU A 12 -5.65 5.44 9.02
CA LEU A 12 -6.66 5.05 8.05
C LEU A 12 -8.08 5.10 8.63
N VAL A 13 -8.28 4.57 9.83
CA VAL A 13 -9.58 4.63 10.52
C VAL A 13 -10.03 6.07 10.72
N LYS A 14 -9.14 6.92 11.25
CA LYS A 14 -9.42 8.35 11.41
C LYS A 14 -9.82 9.00 10.08
N LYS A 15 -9.03 8.74 9.02
CA LYS A 15 -9.33 9.28 7.67
C LYS A 15 -10.63 8.74 7.10
N GLY A 16 -10.97 7.49 7.38
CA GLY A 16 -12.24 6.88 6.97
C GLY A 16 -13.46 7.55 7.57
N PHE A 17 -13.37 8.03 8.82
CA PHE A 17 -14.43 8.84 9.44
C PHE A 17 -14.50 10.26 8.88
N GLU A 18 -13.35 10.87 8.58
CA GLU A 18 -13.26 12.24 8.05
C GLU A 18 -13.72 12.34 6.59
N ASN A 19 -13.49 11.28 5.80
CA ASN A 19 -13.76 11.30 4.36
C ASN A 19 -14.30 9.94 3.87
N LYS A 20 -15.52 9.95 3.32
CA LYS A 20 -16.20 8.77 2.78
C LYS A 20 -15.56 8.23 1.48
N ASP A 21 -14.74 9.04 0.81
CA ASP A 21 -14.05 8.63 -0.41
C ASP A 21 -12.75 7.87 -0.16
N VAL A 22 -12.33 7.76 1.09
CA VAL A 22 -11.18 6.92 1.47
C VAL A 22 -11.53 5.45 1.30
N VAL A 23 -10.72 4.74 0.51
CA VAL A 23 -10.78 3.29 0.29
C VAL A 23 -9.39 2.68 0.50
N VAL A 24 -9.37 1.45 0.99
CA VAL A 24 -8.13 0.74 1.34
C VAL A 24 -8.08 -0.59 0.61
N PHE A 25 -6.96 -0.84 -0.03
CA PHE A 25 -6.62 -2.11 -0.67
C PHE A 25 -5.54 -2.85 0.09
N ASP A 26 -5.62 -4.16 0.09
CA ASP A 26 -4.65 -5.07 0.69
C ASP A 26 -4.49 -6.33 -0.17
N ALA A 27 -3.35 -7.01 -0.04
CA ALA A 27 -3.05 -8.23 -0.78
C ALA A 27 -2.84 -9.40 0.19
N ASP A 28 -3.92 -9.80 0.90
CA ASP A 28 -3.94 -10.88 1.91
C ASP A 28 -3.00 -10.64 3.11
N LEU A 29 -2.67 -9.39 3.39
CA LEU A 29 -1.74 -8.99 4.46
C LEU A 29 -2.36 -8.04 5.49
N ALA A 30 -3.69 -7.94 5.56
CA ALA A 30 -4.40 -6.98 6.40
C ALA A 30 -4.01 -7.04 7.90
N ASN A 31 -3.65 -8.21 8.40
CA ASN A 31 -3.13 -8.37 9.75
C ASN A 31 -1.74 -7.74 9.93
N ALA A 32 -0.84 -8.02 9.01
CA ALA A 32 0.55 -7.58 9.06
C ALA A 32 0.70 -6.09 8.78
N THR A 33 -0.07 -5.54 7.84
CA THR A 33 -0.10 -4.11 7.48
C THR A 33 -0.94 -3.27 8.44
N CYS A 34 -1.72 -3.91 9.33
CA CYS A 34 -2.71 -3.28 10.21
C CYS A 34 -3.90 -2.63 9.49
N THR A 35 -4.10 -2.85 8.19
CA THR A 35 -5.29 -2.39 7.47
C THR A 35 -6.57 -3.06 7.96
N LYS A 36 -6.46 -4.19 8.70
CA LYS A 36 -7.59 -4.83 9.39
C LYS A 36 -8.36 -3.87 10.30
N LEU A 37 -7.72 -2.84 10.84
CA LEU A 37 -8.40 -1.83 11.66
C LEU A 37 -9.41 -1.05 10.84
N PHE A 38 -9.04 -0.67 9.62
CA PHE A 38 -9.96 -0.02 8.68
C PHE A 38 -11.05 -0.98 8.19
N LYS A 39 -10.70 -2.22 7.85
CA LYS A 39 -11.64 -3.26 7.44
C LYS A 39 -12.77 -3.48 8.47
N LYS A 40 -12.41 -3.44 9.76
CA LYS A 40 -13.38 -3.62 10.86
C LYS A 40 -14.43 -2.51 10.91
N GLU A 41 -14.01 -1.26 10.72
CA GLU A 41 -14.91 -0.09 10.80
C GLU A 41 -15.62 0.20 9.48
N PHE A 42 -14.99 -0.13 8.35
CA PHE A 42 -15.47 0.20 7.00
C PHE A 42 -15.33 -0.99 6.04
N PRO A 43 -16.03 -2.11 6.27
CA PRO A 43 -15.87 -3.33 5.46
C PRO A 43 -16.18 -3.10 3.98
N ASP A 44 -17.13 -2.23 3.66
CA ASP A 44 -17.53 -1.92 2.26
C ASP A 44 -16.53 -1.02 1.52
N ARG A 45 -15.49 -0.54 2.20
CA ARG A 45 -14.44 0.32 1.65
C ARG A 45 -13.04 -0.29 1.78
N HIS A 46 -12.97 -1.56 2.19
CA HIS A 46 -11.73 -2.33 2.24
C HIS A 46 -11.82 -3.48 1.24
N PHE A 47 -10.82 -3.56 0.37
CA PHE A 47 -10.75 -4.54 -0.71
C PHE A 47 -9.50 -5.40 -0.53
N ASP A 48 -9.71 -6.68 -0.26
CA ASP A 48 -8.65 -7.67 -0.21
C ASP A 48 -8.55 -8.35 -1.58
N MET A 49 -7.44 -8.13 -2.26
CA MET A 49 -7.22 -8.62 -3.63
C MET A 49 -6.60 -10.03 -3.65
N GLY A 50 -6.39 -10.64 -2.47
CA GLY A 50 -5.59 -11.86 -2.37
C GLY A 50 -4.10 -11.59 -2.66
N ILE A 51 -3.31 -12.65 -2.84
CA ILE A 51 -1.87 -12.53 -3.12
C ILE A 51 -1.66 -12.12 -4.59
N SER A 52 -2.03 -10.88 -4.92
CA SER A 52 -2.06 -10.36 -6.30
C SER A 52 -1.77 -8.85 -6.32
N GLU A 53 -0.55 -8.45 -5.96
CA GLU A 53 -0.18 -7.05 -5.83
C GLU A 53 -0.24 -6.28 -7.16
N GLN A 54 0.02 -6.94 -8.28
CA GLN A 54 -0.10 -6.34 -9.60
C GLN A 54 -1.55 -5.95 -9.92
N ASP A 55 -2.50 -6.86 -9.65
CA ASP A 55 -3.93 -6.60 -9.80
C ASP A 55 -4.41 -5.55 -8.80
N MET A 56 -3.92 -5.62 -7.56
CA MET A 56 -4.20 -4.61 -6.53
C MET A 56 -3.83 -3.20 -7.02
N VAL A 57 -2.64 -3.00 -7.55
CA VAL A 57 -2.19 -1.68 -8.03
C VAL A 57 -3.03 -1.23 -9.23
N GLY A 58 -3.30 -2.12 -10.19
CA GLY A 58 -4.15 -1.81 -11.34
C GLY A 58 -5.56 -1.39 -10.94
N THR A 59 -6.20 -2.17 -10.07
CA THR A 59 -7.56 -1.89 -9.56
C THR A 59 -7.59 -0.62 -8.70
N ALA A 60 -6.58 -0.41 -7.86
CA ALA A 60 -6.42 0.80 -7.05
C ALA A 60 -6.31 2.06 -7.93
N CYS A 61 -5.56 1.99 -9.03
CA CYS A 61 -5.48 3.07 -10.01
C CYS A 61 -6.85 3.35 -10.66
N GLY A 62 -7.57 2.30 -11.08
CA GLY A 62 -8.93 2.44 -11.61
C GLY A 62 -9.87 3.10 -10.61
N MET A 63 -9.81 2.70 -9.34
CA MET A 63 -10.61 3.29 -8.27
C MET A 63 -10.25 4.78 -8.04
N ALA A 64 -8.96 5.14 -8.10
CA ALA A 64 -8.51 6.52 -7.96
C ALA A 64 -9.08 7.42 -9.08
N LEU A 65 -9.16 6.91 -10.30
CA LEU A 65 -9.77 7.63 -11.44
C LEU A 65 -11.26 7.93 -11.24
N THR A 66 -11.96 7.22 -10.36
CA THR A 66 -13.35 7.53 -9.97
C THR A 66 -13.46 8.63 -8.91
N GLY A 67 -12.34 9.23 -8.50
CA GLY A 67 -12.27 10.28 -7.48
C GLY A 67 -12.08 9.79 -6.05
N LYS A 68 -11.88 8.49 -5.84
CA LYS A 68 -11.59 7.94 -4.51
C LYS A 68 -10.17 8.27 -4.05
N LYS A 69 -10.01 8.37 -2.73
CA LYS A 69 -8.71 8.51 -2.06
C LYS A 69 -8.20 7.13 -1.66
N VAL A 70 -7.29 6.61 -2.47
CA VAL A 70 -6.86 5.21 -2.42
C VAL A 70 -5.59 5.04 -1.61
N PHE A 71 -5.60 4.03 -0.73
CA PHE A 71 -4.44 3.51 -0.01
C PHE A 71 -4.29 2.03 -0.34
N ALA A 72 -3.18 1.63 -0.96
CA ALA A 72 -2.88 0.24 -1.31
C ALA A 72 -1.68 -0.24 -0.50
N SER A 73 -1.85 -1.34 0.23
CA SER A 73 -0.91 -1.79 1.25
C SER A 73 -0.45 -3.23 0.99
N SER A 74 0.85 -3.44 1.10
CA SER A 74 1.49 -4.76 1.09
C SER A 74 2.89 -4.66 1.73
N PHE A 75 3.64 -5.76 1.75
CA PHE A 75 5.06 -5.69 2.08
C PHE A 75 5.86 -4.97 1.00
N ALA A 76 6.94 -4.30 1.40
CA ALA A 76 7.77 -3.53 0.49
C ALA A 76 8.30 -4.36 -0.69
N MET A 77 8.76 -5.59 -0.43
CA MET A 77 9.24 -6.49 -1.49
C MET A 77 8.17 -6.81 -2.52
N PHE A 78 6.92 -6.98 -2.08
CA PHE A 78 5.83 -7.36 -2.96
C PHE A 78 5.22 -6.14 -3.65
N LEU A 79 5.09 -5.03 -2.96
CA LEU A 79 4.56 -3.80 -3.55
C LEU A 79 5.59 -3.17 -4.52
N ALA A 80 6.79 -2.84 -4.03
CA ALA A 80 7.82 -2.20 -4.83
C ALA A 80 8.51 -3.15 -5.84
N GLY A 81 8.64 -4.43 -5.50
CA GLY A 81 9.28 -5.42 -6.38
C GLY A 81 8.29 -6.05 -7.36
N ARG A 82 7.30 -6.82 -6.85
CA ARG A 82 6.38 -7.59 -7.68
C ARG A 82 5.48 -6.72 -8.56
N ALA A 83 4.95 -5.62 -8.01
CA ALA A 83 4.04 -4.72 -8.74
C ALA A 83 4.77 -3.50 -9.36
N TYR A 84 6.10 -3.53 -9.48
CA TYR A 84 6.90 -2.40 -9.96
C TYR A 84 6.44 -1.85 -11.31
N GLU A 85 6.18 -2.73 -12.26
CA GLU A 85 5.74 -2.33 -13.61
C GLU A 85 4.40 -1.61 -13.56
N GLN A 86 3.42 -2.12 -12.80
CA GLN A 86 2.11 -1.47 -12.66
C GLN A 86 2.22 -0.13 -11.96
N ILE A 87 3.10 0.00 -10.97
CA ILE A 87 3.36 1.30 -10.33
C ILE A 87 3.96 2.27 -11.34
N ARG A 88 4.98 1.84 -12.11
CA ARG A 88 5.67 2.66 -13.09
C ARG A 88 4.75 3.07 -14.24
N ASN A 89 4.08 2.12 -14.84
CA ASN A 89 3.32 2.30 -16.08
C ASN A 89 1.88 2.74 -15.83
N THR A 90 1.15 2.07 -14.94
CA THR A 90 -0.25 2.39 -14.70
C THR A 90 -0.41 3.61 -13.79
N ALA A 91 0.29 3.67 -12.66
CA ALA A 91 0.14 4.78 -11.73
C ALA A 91 0.93 6.02 -12.16
N ALA A 92 2.25 5.90 -12.29
CA ALA A 92 3.12 7.06 -12.47
C ALA A 92 3.06 7.66 -13.89
N TYR A 93 3.15 6.84 -14.93
CA TYR A 93 3.05 7.31 -16.31
C TYR A 93 1.71 8.01 -16.59
N SER A 94 0.62 7.47 -16.05
CA SER A 94 -0.72 8.06 -16.17
C SER A 94 -0.97 9.19 -15.15
N ASN A 95 0.00 9.51 -14.30
CA ASN A 95 -0.07 10.54 -13.26
C ASN A 95 -1.29 10.39 -12.34
N ILE A 96 -1.57 9.17 -11.90
CA ILE A 96 -2.70 8.85 -11.03
C ILE A 96 -2.30 9.07 -9.56
N ASP A 97 -3.13 9.77 -8.81
CA ASP A 97 -2.92 10.06 -7.38
C ASP A 97 -3.37 8.87 -6.53
N ILE A 98 -2.42 8.02 -6.12
CA ILE A 98 -2.63 6.92 -5.17
C ILE A 98 -1.57 6.91 -4.08
N ASN A 99 -1.91 6.33 -2.93
CA ASN A 99 -0.97 6.12 -1.83
C ASN A 99 -0.58 4.64 -1.78
N LEU A 100 0.69 4.36 -2.05
CA LEU A 100 1.29 3.03 -1.93
C LEU A 100 1.95 2.93 -0.56
N CYS A 101 1.43 2.07 0.30
CA CYS A 101 1.84 1.99 1.70
C CYS A 101 2.56 0.66 1.97
N ALA A 102 3.88 0.69 1.79
CA ALA A 102 4.75 -0.46 1.99
C ALA A 102 5.14 -0.62 3.46
N THR A 103 5.05 -1.83 3.97
CA THR A 103 5.55 -2.22 5.30
C THR A 103 6.67 -3.24 5.17
N HIS A 104 7.34 -3.59 6.28
CA HIS A 104 8.36 -4.64 6.31
C HIS A 104 9.50 -4.39 5.31
N SER A 105 9.92 -3.13 5.14
CA SER A 105 11.10 -2.80 4.34
C SER A 105 12.41 -3.06 5.10
N GLY A 106 13.52 -3.18 4.37
CA GLY A 106 14.84 -3.42 4.93
C GLY A 106 15.06 -4.88 5.35
N LEU A 107 15.95 -5.07 6.32
CA LEU A 107 16.41 -6.40 6.77
C LEU A 107 15.61 -6.95 7.97
N ALA A 108 14.90 -6.12 8.70
CA ALA A 108 14.22 -6.47 9.95
C ALA A 108 12.81 -7.04 9.75
N VAL A 109 12.63 -7.96 8.81
CA VAL A 109 11.34 -8.59 8.50
C VAL A 109 10.93 -9.64 9.53
N GLY A 110 11.88 -10.20 10.26
CA GLY A 110 11.65 -11.25 11.24
C GLY A 110 11.73 -12.66 10.64
N GLU A 111 10.81 -13.53 11.05
CA GLU A 111 10.83 -14.96 10.73
C GLU A 111 10.65 -15.31 9.25
N ASP A 112 10.04 -14.42 8.47
CA ASP A 112 9.86 -14.61 7.02
C ASP A 112 11.18 -14.63 6.24
N GLY A 113 12.21 -13.98 6.77
CA GLY A 113 13.57 -14.05 6.27
C GLY A 113 13.82 -13.39 4.92
N ALA A 114 14.87 -13.85 4.23
CA ALA A 114 15.45 -13.19 3.06
C ALA A 114 14.49 -13.02 1.87
N THR A 115 13.51 -13.89 1.71
CA THR A 115 12.53 -13.79 0.61
C THR A 115 11.54 -12.62 0.76
N HIS A 116 11.43 -12.07 1.98
CA HIS A 116 10.53 -10.97 2.32
C HIS A 116 11.29 -9.67 2.63
N GLN A 117 12.60 -9.75 2.81
CA GLN A 117 13.46 -8.58 3.00
C GLN A 117 13.51 -7.74 1.72
N CYS A 118 13.47 -6.42 1.84
CA CYS A 118 13.57 -5.50 0.72
C CYS A 118 14.53 -4.37 1.04
N ILE A 119 15.67 -4.34 0.35
CA ILE A 119 16.70 -3.30 0.50
C ILE A 119 16.72 -2.33 -0.67
N GLU A 120 15.96 -2.63 -1.73
CA GLU A 120 15.91 -1.91 -3.01
C GLU A 120 14.66 -1.04 -3.21
N ASP A 121 13.68 -1.09 -2.32
CA ASP A 121 12.39 -0.41 -2.46
C ASP A 121 12.51 1.10 -2.66
N ILE A 122 13.32 1.77 -1.87
CA ILE A 122 13.57 3.22 -2.00
C ILE A 122 14.23 3.53 -3.35
N ALA A 123 15.23 2.73 -3.76
CA ALA A 123 15.92 2.92 -5.04
C ALA A 123 14.96 2.72 -6.22
N LEU A 124 14.13 1.67 -6.19
CA LEU A 124 13.14 1.38 -7.21
C LEU A 124 12.10 2.50 -7.35
N MET A 125 11.61 3.01 -6.23
CA MET A 125 10.60 4.07 -6.26
C MET A 125 11.17 5.44 -6.65
N ASN A 126 12.39 5.76 -6.23
CA ASN A 126 13.02 7.05 -6.53
C ASN A 126 13.37 7.28 -8.01
N VAL A 127 13.50 6.22 -8.81
CA VAL A 127 13.76 6.38 -10.25
C VAL A 127 12.49 6.66 -11.06
N ILE A 128 11.32 6.52 -10.45
CA ILE A 128 10.03 6.74 -11.11
C ILE A 128 9.71 8.25 -11.10
N PRO A 129 9.50 8.88 -12.26
CA PRO A 129 9.13 10.30 -12.32
C PRO A 129 7.85 10.60 -11.53
N ASN A 130 7.83 11.75 -10.87
CA ASN A 130 6.71 12.24 -10.03
C ASN A 130 6.39 11.41 -8.78
N MET A 131 7.11 10.32 -8.54
CA MET A 131 6.98 9.55 -7.30
C MET A 131 7.51 10.35 -6.12
N LYS A 132 6.75 10.38 -5.02
CA LYS A 132 7.18 10.93 -3.72
C LYS A 132 7.37 9.78 -2.75
N VAL A 133 8.59 9.65 -2.23
CA VAL A 133 8.94 8.57 -1.29
C VAL A 133 9.10 9.16 0.10
N PHE A 134 8.41 8.58 1.08
CA PHE A 134 8.47 8.97 2.48
C PHE A 134 8.87 7.76 3.34
N CYS A 135 9.79 7.98 4.28
CA CYS A 135 10.22 6.99 5.27
C CYS A 135 9.94 7.56 6.67
N PRO A 136 8.75 7.30 7.24
CA PRO A 136 8.35 7.83 8.55
C PRO A 136 9.08 7.17 9.72
#